data_52cdcdca2335ae04b4df9a07e2583044
#
_entry.id   52cdcdca2335ae04b4df9a07e2583044
#
_cell.length_a   1.000
_cell.length_b   1.000
_cell.length_c   1.000
_cell.angle_alpha   90.00
_cell.angle_beta   90.00
_cell.angle_gamma   90.00
#
_symmetry.space_group_name_H-M   'P 1'
#
loop_
_entity.id
_entity.type
_entity.pdbx_description
1 polymer ?
#
loop_
_entity_poly.entity_id
_entity_poly.type
_entity_poly.pdbx_seq_one_letter_code
_entity_poly.pdbx_strand_id
1 'polypeptide(L)'
;MIYLFLADGFEDIEAIGTLDILRRCGLQVQTLSVTGKRVVTSARGLVVKADSMFRKNHLVHCEAIILPGGLKGAEAMAKNGVLKSAICQQAQIATLIAAICAAPMVLGSAGIVKGRHLTIYPGMEEHVEGSICHREAYVIEHENFITAAGPAATRLFACSIARRLAVNPSIVDQVEKDMLFEGYDKSQEQVLKF
;
A
#
# COMPACT_ATOMS: atom_id res chain seq x y z
N MET A 1 -7.92 -11.30 -6.62
CA MET A 1 -8.59 -10.27 -5.77
C MET A 1 -7.54 -9.45 -5.04
N ILE A 2 -7.72 -8.12 -4.99
CA ILE A 2 -6.82 -7.17 -4.33
C ILE A 2 -7.46 -6.72 -3.01
N TYR A 3 -6.67 -6.63 -1.94
CA TYR A 3 -7.16 -6.20 -0.63
C TYR A 3 -6.42 -4.98 -0.11
N LEU A 4 -7.17 -3.91 0.19
CA LEU A 4 -6.68 -2.72 0.88
C LEU A 4 -7.11 -2.80 2.35
N PHE A 5 -6.13 -2.77 3.24
CA PHE A 5 -6.35 -2.92 4.68
C PHE A 5 -6.59 -1.59 5.36
N LEU A 6 -7.55 -1.54 6.27
CA LEU A 6 -7.91 -0.35 7.03
C LEU A 6 -7.84 -0.63 8.53
N ALA A 7 -7.18 0.26 9.26
CA ALA A 7 -7.17 0.33 10.71
C ALA A 7 -7.59 1.73 11.15
N ASP A 8 -8.11 1.91 12.36
CA ASP A 8 -8.43 3.24 12.88
C ASP A 8 -7.16 4.12 12.88
N GLY A 9 -7.25 5.31 12.30
CA GLY A 9 -6.13 6.21 12.08
C GLY A 9 -5.38 6.00 10.76
N PHE A 10 -5.97 5.32 9.78
CA PHE A 10 -5.43 5.26 8.41
C PHE A 10 -5.34 6.67 7.79
N GLU A 11 -4.39 6.89 6.89
CA GLU A 11 -4.25 8.17 6.19
C GLU A 11 -5.26 8.27 5.04
N ASP A 12 -5.96 9.39 4.97
CA ASP A 12 -7.12 9.60 4.11
C ASP A 12 -6.78 9.56 2.63
N ILE A 13 -5.76 10.34 2.22
CA ILE A 13 -5.34 10.46 0.81
C ILE A 13 -4.79 9.11 0.31
N GLU A 14 -3.96 8.47 1.12
CA GLU A 14 -3.29 7.23 0.76
C GLU A 14 -4.27 6.07 0.58
N ALA A 15 -5.22 5.92 1.49
CA ALA A 15 -6.20 4.84 1.42
C ALA A 15 -7.23 5.09 0.31
N ILE A 16 -7.88 6.26 0.32
CA ILE A 16 -8.99 6.55 -0.58
C ILE A 16 -8.49 6.83 -1.99
N GLY A 17 -7.40 7.59 -2.14
CA GLY A 17 -6.81 7.88 -3.44
C GLY A 17 -6.29 6.61 -4.13
N THR A 18 -5.61 5.73 -3.39
CA THR A 18 -5.17 4.43 -3.94
C THR A 18 -6.37 3.59 -4.37
N LEU A 19 -7.40 3.47 -3.53
CA LEU A 19 -8.62 2.72 -3.83
C LEU A 19 -9.32 3.24 -5.10
N ASP A 20 -9.48 4.57 -5.21
CA ASP A 20 -10.15 5.21 -6.34
C ASP A 20 -9.39 4.94 -7.65
N ILE A 21 -8.08 5.19 -7.68
CA ILE A 21 -7.25 4.98 -8.88
C ILE A 21 -7.30 3.52 -9.34
N LEU A 22 -7.13 2.57 -8.42
CA LEU A 22 -7.15 1.15 -8.77
C LEU A 22 -8.51 0.71 -9.33
N ARG A 23 -9.61 1.16 -8.73
CA ARG A 23 -10.96 0.87 -9.22
C ARG A 23 -11.23 1.51 -10.58
N ARG A 24 -10.73 2.73 -10.85
CA ARG A 24 -10.78 3.36 -12.18
C ARG A 24 -10.01 2.56 -13.23
N CYS A 25 -8.92 1.92 -12.85
CA CYS A 25 -8.17 1.00 -13.70
C CYS A 25 -8.88 -0.35 -13.93
N GLY A 26 -10.12 -0.53 -13.44
CA GLY A 26 -10.91 -1.76 -13.59
C GLY A 26 -10.51 -2.89 -12.65
N LEU A 27 -9.64 -2.62 -11.69
CA LEU A 27 -9.18 -3.62 -10.73
C LEU A 27 -10.21 -3.85 -9.62
N GLN A 28 -10.41 -5.12 -9.27
CA GLN A 28 -11.33 -5.50 -8.19
C GLN A 28 -10.63 -5.39 -6.83
N VAL A 29 -10.86 -4.28 -6.14
CA VAL A 29 -10.28 -4.00 -4.82
C VAL A 29 -11.36 -4.02 -3.76
N GLN A 30 -11.14 -4.83 -2.72
CA GLN A 30 -11.95 -4.85 -1.50
C GLN A 30 -11.18 -4.24 -0.32
N THR A 31 -11.88 -3.45 0.48
CA THR A 31 -11.36 -2.90 1.72
C THR A 31 -11.60 -3.87 2.88
N LEU A 32 -10.55 -4.18 3.65
CA LEU A 32 -10.61 -5.07 4.81
C LEU A 32 -10.27 -4.33 6.09
N SER A 33 -11.19 -4.26 7.03
CA SER A 33 -10.92 -3.71 8.36
C SER A 33 -10.21 -4.73 9.25
N VAL A 34 -9.15 -4.32 9.93
CA VAL A 34 -8.44 -5.12 10.95
C VAL A 34 -8.89 -4.80 12.38
N THR A 35 -9.90 -3.93 12.55
CA THR A 35 -10.33 -3.42 13.88
C THR A 35 -11.35 -4.33 14.58
N GLY A 36 -11.79 -5.40 13.94
CA GLY A 36 -12.88 -6.26 14.46
C GLY A 36 -14.29 -5.72 14.18
N LYS A 37 -14.41 -4.56 13.54
CA LYS A 37 -15.68 -3.97 13.07
C LYS A 37 -15.49 -3.42 11.65
N ARG A 38 -16.57 -3.30 10.87
CA ARG A 38 -16.48 -2.77 9.49
C ARG A 38 -16.31 -1.24 9.44
N VAL A 39 -16.78 -0.53 10.44
CA VAL A 39 -16.65 0.93 10.52
C VAL A 39 -15.26 1.27 11.02
N VAL A 40 -14.53 2.10 10.27
CA VAL A 40 -13.16 2.52 10.56
C VAL A 40 -13.07 4.04 10.42
N THR A 41 -12.33 4.67 11.31
CA THR A 41 -12.15 6.14 11.31
C THR A 41 -10.73 6.49 10.88
N SER A 42 -10.58 7.40 9.93
CA SER A 42 -9.28 7.83 9.43
C SER A 42 -8.52 8.72 10.42
N ALA A 43 -7.29 9.09 10.07
CA ALA A 43 -6.46 10.01 10.84
C ALA A 43 -7.06 11.43 10.94
N ARG A 44 -7.91 11.82 9.99
CA ARG A 44 -8.58 13.15 9.96
C ARG A 44 -10.07 13.09 10.28
N GLY A 45 -10.55 11.97 10.81
CA GLY A 45 -11.93 11.82 11.29
C GLY A 45 -12.94 11.39 10.22
N LEU A 46 -12.50 11.05 9.00
CA LEU A 46 -13.38 10.47 8.01
C LEU A 46 -13.81 9.07 8.45
N VAL A 47 -15.12 8.84 8.51
CA VAL A 47 -15.69 7.54 8.87
C VAL A 47 -16.04 6.76 7.61
N VAL A 48 -15.45 5.60 7.42
CA VAL A 48 -15.72 4.71 6.29
C VAL A 48 -16.20 3.36 6.77
N LYS A 49 -16.99 2.68 5.92
CA LYS A 49 -17.42 1.31 6.14
C LYS A 49 -16.64 0.40 5.17
N ALA A 50 -15.71 -0.40 5.70
CA ALA A 50 -14.98 -1.39 4.93
C ALA A 50 -15.92 -2.44 4.31
N ASP A 51 -15.54 -2.98 3.16
CA ASP A 51 -16.30 -4.03 2.46
C ASP A 51 -16.44 -5.29 3.32
N SER A 52 -15.39 -5.63 4.10
CA SER A 52 -15.42 -6.75 5.05
C SER A 52 -14.50 -6.52 6.25
N MET A 53 -14.60 -7.39 7.25
CA MET A 53 -13.60 -7.54 8.30
C MET A 53 -12.55 -8.55 7.85
N PHE A 54 -11.29 -8.28 8.12
CA PHE A 54 -10.19 -9.18 7.77
C PHE A 54 -10.37 -10.56 8.43
N ARG A 55 -10.18 -11.61 7.62
CA ARG A 55 -10.05 -13.01 8.02
C ARG A 55 -8.96 -13.65 7.16
N LYS A 56 -8.20 -14.61 7.70
CA LYS A 56 -7.10 -15.26 6.96
C LYS A 56 -7.51 -15.86 5.61
N ASN A 57 -8.73 -16.38 5.50
CA ASN A 57 -9.23 -16.99 4.26
C ASN A 57 -9.43 -15.99 3.11
N HIS A 58 -9.47 -14.67 3.36
CA HIS A 58 -9.46 -13.69 2.28
C HIS A 58 -8.20 -13.79 1.42
N LEU A 59 -7.07 -14.22 1.99
CA LEU A 59 -5.78 -14.26 1.29
C LEU A 59 -5.53 -15.54 0.48
N VAL A 60 -6.45 -16.50 0.41
CA VAL A 60 -6.30 -17.77 -0.36
C VAL A 60 -6.23 -17.46 -1.82
N HIS A 61 -6.51 -16.59 -2.49
CA HIS A 61 -6.33 -16.21 -3.90
C HIS A 61 -6.05 -14.69 -4.01
N CYS A 62 -5.20 -14.22 -3.11
CA CYS A 62 -4.84 -12.82 -3.05
C CYS A 62 -3.82 -12.49 -4.13
N GLU A 63 -4.09 -11.49 -4.95
CA GLU A 63 -3.18 -10.97 -5.96
C GLU A 63 -2.30 -9.85 -5.39
N ALA A 64 -2.89 -9.04 -4.49
CA ALA A 64 -2.16 -7.98 -3.83
C ALA A 64 -2.73 -7.61 -2.45
N ILE A 65 -1.82 -7.24 -1.55
CA ILE A 65 -2.07 -6.65 -0.23
C ILE A 65 -1.62 -5.20 -0.29
N ILE A 66 -2.50 -4.27 0.09
CA ILE A 66 -2.21 -2.83 0.11
C ILE A 66 -2.39 -2.30 1.52
N LEU A 67 -1.36 -1.67 2.04
CA LEU A 67 -1.29 -1.12 3.38
C LEU A 67 -1.11 0.40 3.30
N PRO A 68 -2.17 1.19 3.50
CA PRO A 68 -2.05 2.64 3.63
C PRO A 68 -1.36 3.00 4.95
N GLY A 69 -0.75 4.18 4.98
CA GLY A 69 -0.14 4.69 6.18
C GLY A 69 -1.14 5.34 7.14
N GLY A 70 -0.68 6.43 7.75
CA GLY A 70 -1.26 6.97 8.97
C GLY A 70 -0.64 6.25 10.16
N LEU A 71 0.17 6.96 10.95
CA LEU A 71 1.01 6.37 11.99
C LEU A 71 0.24 5.42 12.92
N LYS A 72 -0.89 5.89 13.46
CA LYS A 72 -1.73 5.11 14.38
C LYS A 72 -2.29 3.84 13.73
N GLY A 73 -2.73 3.93 12.47
CA GLY A 73 -3.22 2.80 11.70
C GLY A 73 -2.12 1.78 11.40
N ALA A 74 -0.95 2.26 10.96
CA ALA A 74 0.21 1.42 10.69
C ALA A 74 0.72 0.70 11.96
N GLU A 75 0.78 1.40 13.11
CA GLU A 75 1.12 0.80 14.40
C GLU A 75 0.14 -0.32 14.80
N ALA A 76 -1.17 -0.07 14.62
CA ALA A 76 -2.18 -1.08 14.93
C ALA A 76 -2.03 -2.32 14.04
N MET A 77 -1.76 -2.14 12.75
CA MET A 77 -1.46 -3.23 11.81
C MET A 77 -0.15 -3.96 12.18
N ALA A 78 0.90 -3.23 12.55
CA ALA A 78 2.19 -3.81 12.96
C ALA A 78 2.09 -4.65 14.24
N LYS A 79 1.15 -4.32 15.14
CA LYS A 79 0.86 -5.09 16.36
C LYS A 79 -0.07 -6.29 16.11
N ASN A 80 -0.73 -6.38 14.96
CA ASN A 80 -1.66 -7.45 14.64
C ASN A 80 -0.92 -8.71 14.18
N GLY A 81 -0.71 -9.66 15.08
CA GLY A 81 0.02 -10.89 14.81
C GLY A 81 -0.62 -11.79 13.75
N VAL A 82 -1.97 -11.77 13.63
CA VAL A 82 -2.69 -12.52 12.59
C VAL A 82 -2.40 -11.95 11.21
N LEU A 83 -2.43 -10.62 11.08
CA LEU A 83 -2.12 -9.94 9.83
C LEU A 83 -0.66 -10.15 9.44
N LYS A 84 0.29 -9.98 10.36
CA LYS A 84 1.72 -10.19 10.10
C LYS A 84 2.02 -11.59 9.60
N SER A 85 1.50 -12.61 10.29
CA SER A 85 1.68 -14.00 9.86
C SER A 85 1.12 -14.24 8.45
N ALA A 86 -0.02 -13.65 8.13
CA ALA A 86 -0.63 -13.77 6.82
C ALA A 86 0.20 -13.05 5.73
N ILE A 87 0.72 -11.85 6.01
CA ILE A 87 1.61 -11.11 5.10
C ILE A 87 2.90 -11.90 4.83
N CYS A 88 3.52 -12.49 5.88
CA CYS A 88 4.71 -13.35 5.72
C CYS A 88 4.45 -14.53 4.76
N GLN A 89 3.31 -15.20 4.90
CA GLN A 89 2.95 -16.32 4.03
C GLN A 89 2.75 -15.85 2.58
N GLN A 90 2.08 -14.72 2.38
CA GLN A 90 1.85 -14.16 1.05
C GLN A 90 3.14 -13.67 0.38
N ALA A 91 4.07 -13.12 1.14
CA ALA A 91 5.38 -12.71 0.62
C ALA A 91 6.18 -13.89 0.03
N GLN A 92 6.04 -15.09 0.60
CA GLN A 92 6.73 -16.30 0.15
C GLN A 92 6.20 -16.87 -1.18
N ILE A 93 4.95 -16.58 -1.52
CA ILE A 93 4.29 -17.04 -2.76
C ILE A 93 4.19 -15.93 -3.82
N ALA A 94 5.03 -14.90 -3.69
CA ALA A 94 5.14 -13.77 -4.61
C ALA A 94 3.86 -12.95 -4.82
N THR A 95 2.92 -12.96 -3.87
CA THR A 95 1.80 -12.00 -3.84
C THR A 95 2.37 -10.58 -3.78
N LEU A 96 1.81 -9.66 -4.56
CA LEU A 96 2.23 -8.25 -4.50
C LEU A 96 1.89 -7.65 -3.14
N ILE A 97 2.88 -7.08 -2.48
CA ILE A 97 2.71 -6.39 -1.19
C ILE A 97 3.08 -4.93 -1.37
N ALA A 98 2.11 -4.05 -1.20
CA ALA A 98 2.26 -2.61 -1.38
C ALA A 98 2.04 -1.89 -0.06
N ALA A 99 2.96 -1.00 0.34
CA ALA A 99 2.89 -0.26 1.60
C ALA A 99 3.38 1.18 1.43
N ILE A 100 2.63 2.16 1.94
CA ILE A 100 2.95 3.58 1.77
C ILE A 100 3.13 4.29 3.12
N CYS A 101 3.97 5.33 3.15
CA CYS A 101 4.17 6.24 4.28
C CYS A 101 4.71 5.49 5.51
N ALA A 102 3.93 5.42 6.61
CA ALA A 102 4.29 4.67 7.81
C ALA A 102 4.09 3.13 7.65
N ALA A 103 3.32 2.68 6.66
CA ALA A 103 2.93 1.27 6.55
C ALA A 103 4.09 0.28 6.30
N PRO A 104 5.23 0.62 5.66
CA PRO A 104 6.38 -0.28 5.58
C PRO A 104 6.88 -0.78 6.95
N MET A 105 6.57 -0.07 8.07
CA MET A 105 6.84 -0.58 9.42
C MET A 105 6.15 -1.93 9.72
N VAL A 106 5.00 -2.19 9.07
CA VAL A 106 4.29 -3.48 9.19
C VAL A 106 5.17 -4.59 8.60
N LEU A 107 5.80 -4.32 7.46
CA LEU A 107 6.71 -5.26 6.78
C LEU A 107 7.98 -5.50 7.61
N GLY A 108 8.53 -4.43 8.19
CA GLY A 108 9.67 -4.52 9.12
C GLY A 108 9.32 -5.37 10.35
N SER A 109 8.17 -5.10 10.98
CA SER A 109 7.69 -5.87 12.14
C SER A 109 7.37 -7.34 11.80
N ALA A 110 7.10 -7.64 10.54
CA ALA A 110 6.91 -8.99 10.03
C ALA A 110 8.23 -9.69 9.65
N GLY A 111 9.38 -8.98 9.69
CA GLY A 111 10.70 -9.54 9.41
C GLY A 111 10.98 -9.84 7.93
N ILE A 112 10.25 -9.22 7.00
CA ILE A 112 10.31 -9.53 5.57
C ILE A 112 11.02 -8.46 4.72
N VAL A 113 11.73 -7.52 5.35
CA VAL A 113 12.39 -6.40 4.66
C VAL A 113 13.89 -6.59 4.44
N LYS A 114 14.50 -7.59 5.07
CA LYS A 114 15.96 -7.78 5.06
C LYS A 114 16.51 -7.92 3.63
N GLY A 115 17.47 -7.06 3.29
CA GLY A 115 18.13 -7.02 1.98
C GLY A 115 17.26 -6.48 0.85
N ARG A 116 16.05 -6.00 1.13
CA ARG A 116 15.15 -5.45 0.12
C ARG A 116 15.34 -3.96 -0.04
N HIS A 117 15.25 -3.48 -1.27
CA HIS A 117 15.15 -2.06 -1.57
C HIS A 117 13.73 -1.60 -1.27
N LEU A 118 13.59 -0.52 -0.50
CA LEU A 118 12.29 0.06 -0.15
C LEU A 118 12.43 1.56 0.22
N THR A 119 11.30 2.21 0.38
CA THR A 119 11.19 3.52 1.02
C THR A 119 10.11 3.50 2.10
N ILE A 120 10.19 4.43 3.03
CA ILE A 120 9.25 4.63 4.14
C ILE A 120 9.14 6.14 4.40
N TYR A 121 8.16 6.57 5.16
CA TYR A 121 8.04 7.98 5.55
C TYR A 121 9.35 8.48 6.19
N PRO A 122 9.88 9.64 5.75
CA PRO A 122 11.15 10.18 6.27
C PRO A 122 11.20 10.26 7.80
N GLY A 123 12.28 9.75 8.39
CA GLY A 123 12.47 9.69 9.84
C GLY A 123 11.93 8.42 10.51
N MET A 124 11.41 7.46 9.72
CA MET A 124 10.89 6.17 10.23
C MET A 124 11.75 4.97 9.81
N GLU A 125 12.97 5.18 9.32
CA GLU A 125 13.82 4.14 8.75
C GLU A 125 14.20 3.04 9.76
N GLU A 126 14.21 3.37 11.04
CA GLU A 126 14.44 2.41 12.13
C GLU A 126 13.44 1.26 12.16
N HIS A 127 12.23 1.49 11.62
CA HIS A 127 11.18 0.46 11.55
C HIS A 127 11.38 -0.57 10.44
N VAL A 128 12.34 -0.34 9.55
CA VAL A 128 12.66 -1.23 8.42
C VAL A 128 14.14 -1.65 8.42
N GLU A 129 14.69 -1.84 9.60
CA GLU A 129 16.08 -2.22 9.80
C GLU A 129 16.46 -3.49 9.02
N GLY A 130 17.64 -3.45 8.41
CA GLY A 130 18.14 -4.53 7.55
C GLY A 130 17.71 -4.42 6.09
N SER A 131 16.85 -3.46 5.73
CA SER A 131 16.55 -3.10 4.34
C SER A 131 17.60 -2.16 3.75
N ILE A 132 17.54 -1.96 2.43
CA ILE A 132 18.25 -0.90 1.70
C ILE A 132 17.25 0.23 1.48
N CYS A 133 17.21 1.19 2.41
CA CYS A 133 16.20 2.24 2.42
C CYS A 133 16.62 3.43 1.54
N HIS A 134 15.75 3.83 0.60
CA HIS A 134 15.94 4.95 -0.33
C HIS A 134 15.10 6.15 0.11
N ARG A 135 15.72 7.08 0.83
CA ARG A 135 15.06 8.26 1.43
C ARG A 135 14.58 9.28 0.39
N GLU A 136 15.28 9.34 -0.75
CA GLU A 136 15.02 10.29 -1.83
C GLU A 136 13.93 9.83 -2.80
N ALA A 137 13.54 8.56 -2.73
CA ALA A 137 12.61 7.98 -3.70
C ALA A 137 11.16 8.11 -3.24
N TYR A 138 10.29 8.55 -4.15
CA TYR A 138 8.85 8.57 -3.90
C TYR A 138 8.25 7.17 -3.90
N VAL A 139 8.68 6.29 -4.82
CA VAL A 139 8.21 4.90 -4.93
C VAL A 139 9.38 3.98 -5.26
N ILE A 140 9.44 2.85 -4.60
CA ILE A 140 10.38 1.76 -4.86
C ILE A 140 9.59 0.51 -5.25
N GLU A 141 9.96 -0.11 -6.36
CA GLU A 141 9.54 -1.44 -6.74
C GLU A 141 10.72 -2.41 -6.61
N HIS A 142 10.58 -3.43 -5.80
CA HIS A 142 11.59 -4.47 -5.66
C HIS A 142 10.92 -5.84 -5.50
N GLU A 143 11.16 -6.76 -6.44
CA GLU A 143 10.53 -8.09 -6.49
C GLU A 143 8.99 -7.99 -6.44
N ASN A 144 8.36 -8.56 -5.42
CA ASN A 144 6.92 -8.49 -5.18
C ASN A 144 6.51 -7.39 -4.17
N PHE A 145 7.38 -6.40 -3.95
CA PHE A 145 7.09 -5.27 -3.06
C PHE A 145 7.00 -3.96 -3.85
N ILE A 146 6.04 -3.12 -3.47
CA ILE A 146 5.98 -1.71 -3.86
C ILE A 146 5.86 -0.90 -2.59
N THR A 147 6.81 0.01 -2.35
CA THR A 147 6.74 0.92 -1.20
C THR A 147 6.77 2.37 -1.65
N ALA A 148 6.13 3.26 -0.87
CA ALA A 148 6.08 4.68 -1.20
C ALA A 148 6.27 5.56 0.05
N ALA A 149 6.82 6.76 -0.15
CA ALA A 149 7.30 7.62 0.93
C ALA A 149 6.19 8.31 1.72
N GLY A 150 5.05 8.63 1.13
CA GLY A 150 3.98 9.34 1.83
C GLY A 150 2.86 9.87 0.93
N PRO A 151 1.94 10.71 1.44
CA PRO A 151 0.72 11.12 0.75
C PRO A 151 0.94 11.70 -0.66
N ALA A 152 2.02 12.48 -0.85
CA ALA A 152 2.37 13.04 -2.16
C ALA A 152 2.66 11.95 -3.22
N ALA A 153 3.08 10.77 -2.80
CA ALA A 153 3.38 9.64 -3.69
C ALA A 153 2.14 8.78 -4.02
N THR A 154 0.96 9.06 -3.47
CA THR A 154 -0.24 8.20 -3.57
C THR A 154 -0.59 7.88 -5.02
N ARG A 155 -0.58 8.88 -5.91
CA ARG A 155 -0.86 8.67 -7.34
C ARG A 155 0.13 7.70 -7.96
N LEU A 156 1.42 7.98 -7.81
CA LEU A 156 2.49 7.15 -8.40
C LEU A 156 2.45 5.72 -7.83
N PHE A 157 2.24 5.59 -6.53
CA PHE A 157 2.07 4.31 -5.83
C PHE A 157 0.91 3.49 -6.40
N ALA A 158 -0.27 4.10 -6.53
CA ALA A 158 -1.45 3.44 -7.07
C ALA A 158 -1.26 3.05 -8.54
N CYS A 159 -0.67 3.93 -9.37
CA CYS A 159 -0.37 3.65 -10.77
C CYS A 159 0.67 2.52 -10.93
N SER A 160 1.71 2.48 -10.07
CA SER A 160 2.68 1.39 -10.05
C SER A 160 2.01 0.04 -9.73
N ILE A 161 1.14 -0.01 -8.73
CA ILE A 161 0.34 -1.20 -8.41
C ILE A 161 -0.54 -1.60 -9.60
N ALA A 162 -1.24 -0.63 -10.20
CA ALA A 162 -2.13 -0.89 -11.32
C ALA A 162 -1.37 -1.44 -12.55
N ARG A 163 -0.19 -0.89 -12.88
CA ARG A 163 0.65 -1.40 -13.99
C ARG A 163 1.16 -2.82 -13.76
N ARG A 164 1.37 -3.21 -12.50
CA ARG A 164 1.79 -4.58 -12.14
C ARG A 164 0.65 -5.60 -12.25
N LEU A 165 -0.60 -5.18 -12.06
CA LEU A 165 -1.77 -6.06 -11.94
C LEU A 165 -2.74 -5.96 -13.11
N ALA A 166 -2.71 -4.89 -13.89
CA ALA A 166 -3.64 -4.71 -15.00
C ALA A 166 -3.33 -5.66 -16.15
N VAL A 167 -4.38 -6.24 -16.73
CA VAL A 167 -4.31 -7.07 -17.94
C VAL A 167 -3.79 -6.21 -19.13
N ASN A 168 -4.18 -4.94 -19.19
CA ASN A 168 -3.69 -3.99 -20.17
C ASN A 168 -3.16 -2.73 -19.46
N PRO A 169 -1.83 -2.54 -19.42
CA PRO A 169 -1.23 -1.38 -18.75
C PRO A 169 -1.64 0.00 -19.33
N SER A 170 -2.07 0.07 -20.59
CA SER A 170 -2.50 1.34 -21.21
C SER A 170 -3.76 1.95 -20.55
N ILE A 171 -4.52 1.16 -19.80
CA ILE A 171 -5.65 1.69 -19.02
C ILE A 171 -5.18 2.65 -17.94
N VAL A 172 -3.99 2.45 -17.40
CA VAL A 172 -3.42 3.33 -16.37
C VAL A 172 -3.13 4.70 -16.96
N ASP A 173 -2.55 4.75 -18.16
CA ASP A 173 -2.26 6.00 -18.86
C ASP A 173 -3.57 6.76 -19.18
N GLN A 174 -4.61 6.05 -19.59
CA GLN A 174 -5.92 6.66 -19.82
C GLN A 174 -6.53 7.21 -18.52
N VAL A 175 -6.44 6.47 -17.42
CA VAL A 175 -6.94 6.92 -16.10
C VAL A 175 -6.16 8.15 -15.63
N GLU A 176 -4.83 8.18 -15.79
CA GLU A 176 -4.02 9.36 -15.44
C GLU A 176 -4.45 10.60 -16.25
N LYS A 177 -4.77 10.42 -17.52
CA LYS A 177 -5.27 11.49 -18.38
C LYS A 177 -6.66 11.96 -17.95
N ASP A 178 -7.59 11.04 -17.72
CA ASP A 178 -8.97 11.35 -17.31
C ASP A 178 -9.04 12.03 -15.93
N MET A 179 -8.07 11.75 -15.07
CA MET A 179 -7.90 12.42 -13.77
C MET A 179 -7.14 13.75 -13.87
N LEU A 180 -6.80 14.21 -15.08
CA LEU A 180 -6.11 15.47 -15.35
C LEU A 180 -4.74 15.59 -14.65
N PHE A 181 -4.04 14.48 -14.51
CA PHE A 181 -2.66 14.47 -14.01
C PHE A 181 -1.64 14.95 -15.04
N GLU A 182 -2.09 15.29 -16.26
CA GLU A 182 -1.25 15.94 -17.28
C GLU A 182 -0.84 17.35 -16.83
N GLY A 183 0.44 17.67 -16.95
CA GLY A 183 1.01 18.95 -16.51
C GLY A 183 1.61 18.93 -15.10
N TYR A 184 1.44 17.85 -14.36
CA TYR A 184 2.23 17.62 -13.16
C TYR A 184 3.69 17.38 -13.54
N ASP A 185 4.64 18.05 -12.87
CA ASP A 185 6.07 17.90 -13.16
C ASP A 185 6.55 16.47 -12.89
N LYS A 186 6.51 15.64 -13.92
CA LYS A 186 6.98 14.24 -13.88
C LYS A 186 8.49 14.13 -13.60
N SER A 187 9.25 15.22 -13.68
CA SER A 187 10.70 15.20 -13.47
C SER A 187 11.08 14.86 -12.01
N GLN A 188 10.14 15.05 -11.07
CA GLN A 188 10.34 14.74 -9.66
C GLN A 188 9.78 13.38 -9.23
N GLU A 189 9.09 12.67 -10.13
CA GLU A 189 8.53 11.36 -9.86
C GLU A 189 9.54 10.27 -10.21
N GLN A 190 10.12 9.64 -9.20
CA GLN A 190 11.02 8.52 -9.40
C GLN A 190 10.41 7.22 -8.88
N VAL A 191 10.23 6.26 -9.80
CA VAL A 191 10.04 4.84 -9.46
C VAL A 191 11.37 4.16 -9.66
N LEU A 192 12.02 3.78 -8.57
CA LEU A 192 13.23 2.98 -8.63
C LEU A 192 12.85 1.50 -8.67
N LYS A 193 13.34 0.77 -9.66
CA LYS A 193 13.15 -0.69 -9.86
C LYS A 193 14.49 -1.38 -9.65
N PHE A 194 14.50 -2.42 -8.84
CA PHE A 194 15.67 -3.19 -8.49
C PHE A 194 15.44 -4.69 -8.67
#